data_5ba10de4eff0d727f5b65ffd19a2a30a
#
_entry.id   5ba10de4eff0d727f5b65ffd19a2a30a
#
_cell.length_a   1.000
_cell.length_b   1.000
_cell.length_c   1.000
_cell.angle_alpha   90.00
_cell.angle_beta   90.00
_cell.angle_gamma   90.00
#
_symmetry.space_group_name_H-M   'P 1'
#
loop_
_entity.id
_entity.type
_entity.pdbx_description
1 polymer ?
#
loop_
_entity_poly.entity_id
_entity_poly.type
_entity_poly.pdbx_seq_one_letter_code
_entity_poly.pdbx_strand_id
1 'polypeptide(L)'
;MKATEKILALMATAALLVASVPCVCMGAVQADTTSASELSTVAAEADSSNYRNYINYLNSIEANDANGEIFVSAKSGITNITEGVTITSEEEYEQVYKMSEEGGITFTFSVAESAFYTAELVFSNAQENTETYDYSIKIDGKYPFSACEELTVNALWEDDGEIRELANGYQVAPLQKHLDGFVSRAIIDDTGIVSEPYRFYLSAGKHTVTVTQLSSADMILAAVRFKAPEVINSYDDVSQNYSQLKRYKGNQIVIEGEDSYYRSAYSLTS
;
A
#
# COMPACT_ATOMS: atom_id res chain seq x y z
N MET A 1 49.77 -29.85 21.66
CA MET A 1 50.90 -29.04 21.18
C MET A 1 50.79 -28.48 19.76
N LYS A 2 49.75 -28.75 18.94
CA LYS A 2 49.65 -28.20 17.58
C LYS A 2 48.64 -27.05 17.38
N ALA A 3 47.86 -26.74 18.39
CA ALA A 3 46.86 -25.67 18.32
C ALA A 3 47.34 -24.32 18.83
N THR A 4 48.27 -24.33 19.76
CA THR A 4 48.83 -23.11 20.38
C THR A 4 49.84 -22.40 19.48
N GLU A 5 50.57 -23.13 18.61
CA GLU A 5 51.50 -22.50 17.67
C GLU A 5 50.81 -21.74 16.53
N LYS A 6 49.61 -22.18 16.10
CA LYS A 6 48.87 -21.47 15.05
C LYS A 6 48.23 -20.19 15.52
N ILE A 7 47.85 -20.10 16.81
CA ILE A 7 47.30 -18.88 17.41
C ILE A 7 48.39 -17.85 17.63
N LEU A 8 49.61 -18.26 17.98
CA LEU A 8 50.73 -17.35 18.15
C LEU A 8 51.21 -16.75 16.81
N ALA A 9 51.15 -17.50 15.72
CA ALA A 9 51.50 -17.02 14.38
C ALA A 9 50.47 -16.01 13.83
N LEU A 10 49.16 -16.16 14.19
CA LEU A 10 48.10 -15.23 13.77
C LEU A 10 48.18 -13.90 14.54
N MET A 11 48.59 -13.94 15.79
CA MET A 11 48.77 -12.71 16.60
C MET A 11 50.00 -11.91 16.19
N ALA A 12 51.09 -12.59 15.74
CA ALA A 12 52.28 -11.91 15.26
C ALA A 12 52.09 -11.19 13.92
N THR A 13 51.23 -11.71 13.03
CA THR A 13 50.93 -11.06 11.74
C THR A 13 49.98 -9.87 11.92
N ALA A 14 49.07 -9.89 12.89
CA ALA A 14 48.20 -8.74 13.19
C ALA A 14 48.97 -7.53 13.80
N ALA A 15 50.00 -7.79 14.58
CA ALA A 15 50.80 -6.74 15.21
C ALA A 15 51.74 -6.00 14.21
N LEU A 16 52.14 -6.65 13.13
CA LEU A 16 53.03 -6.04 12.11
C LEU A 16 52.27 -5.15 11.12
N LEU A 17 50.96 -5.32 10.97
CA LEU A 17 50.09 -4.53 10.07
C LEU A 17 49.70 -3.17 10.62
N VAL A 18 49.82 -2.95 11.95
CA VAL A 18 49.47 -1.68 12.59
C VAL A 18 50.66 -0.69 12.58
N ALA A 19 51.88 -1.13 12.35
CA ALA A 19 53.07 -0.29 12.42
C ALA A 19 53.48 0.39 11.10
N SER A 20 52.77 0.19 10.01
CA SER A 20 53.10 0.74 8.68
C SER A 20 52.00 1.58 8.01
N VAL A 21 51.13 2.20 8.79
CA VAL A 21 50.24 3.20 8.22
C VAL A 21 50.97 4.53 8.23
N PRO A 22 51.39 5.04 7.05
CA PRO A 22 51.92 6.40 6.98
C PRO A 22 50.76 7.34 7.34
N CYS A 23 51.03 8.32 8.18
CA CYS A 23 50.17 9.45 8.46
C CYS A 23 49.87 10.15 7.11
N VAL A 24 48.78 9.74 6.45
CA VAL A 24 48.25 10.46 5.31
C VAL A 24 47.45 11.61 5.90
N CYS A 25 47.95 12.81 5.64
CA CYS A 25 47.27 14.05 5.90
C CYS A 25 45.79 13.93 5.52
N MET A 26 44.93 14.44 6.40
CA MET A 26 43.51 14.60 6.17
C MET A 26 43.23 15.23 4.79
N GLY A 27 43.14 14.39 3.77
CA GLY A 27 42.37 14.71 2.60
C GLY A 27 40.89 14.66 3.03
N ALA A 28 40.17 15.74 2.83
CA ALA A 28 38.73 15.78 3.05
C ALA A 28 38.14 14.54 2.40
N VAL A 29 37.45 13.71 3.23
CA VAL A 29 36.51 12.74 2.70
C VAL A 29 35.46 13.59 1.99
N GLN A 30 35.56 13.68 0.66
CA GLN A 30 34.45 14.11 -0.14
C GLN A 30 33.38 13.07 0.14
N ALA A 31 32.42 13.42 0.98
CA ALA A 31 31.16 12.75 0.97
C ALA A 31 30.68 12.85 -0.49
N ASP A 32 30.51 11.71 -1.14
CA ASP A 32 29.76 11.64 -2.40
C ASP A 32 28.38 12.22 -2.07
N THR A 33 28.25 13.52 -2.26
CA THR A 33 26.96 14.17 -2.28
C THR A 33 26.35 13.79 -3.62
N THR A 34 25.76 12.59 -3.69
CA THR A 34 24.76 12.31 -4.70
C THR A 34 23.77 13.46 -4.58
N SER A 35 23.74 14.32 -5.58
CA SER A 35 22.92 15.52 -5.47
C SER A 35 21.46 15.12 -5.35
N ALA A 36 20.67 15.88 -4.59
CA ALA A 36 19.24 15.62 -4.47
C ALA A 36 18.54 15.56 -5.85
N SER A 37 19.14 16.20 -6.87
CA SER A 37 18.68 16.14 -8.25
C SER A 37 18.93 14.76 -8.90
N GLU A 38 20.02 14.08 -8.59
CA GLU A 38 20.28 12.73 -9.11
C GLU A 38 19.36 11.70 -8.44
N LEU A 39 19.13 11.83 -7.13
CA LEU A 39 18.20 10.96 -6.42
C LEU A 39 16.76 11.13 -6.95
N SER A 40 16.32 12.37 -7.19
CA SER A 40 15.00 12.65 -7.74
C SER A 40 14.84 12.15 -9.19
N THR A 41 15.92 12.17 -9.98
CA THR A 41 15.91 11.67 -11.36
C THR A 41 15.78 10.14 -11.39
N VAL A 42 16.51 9.44 -10.53
CA VAL A 42 16.46 7.97 -10.42
C VAL A 42 15.07 7.52 -9.95
N ALA A 43 14.50 8.20 -8.93
CA ALA A 43 13.15 7.92 -8.47
C ALA A 43 12.10 8.15 -9.58
N ALA A 44 12.17 9.28 -10.29
CA ALA A 44 11.26 9.58 -11.40
C ALA A 44 11.38 8.59 -12.57
N GLU A 45 12.58 8.05 -12.83
CA GLU A 45 12.79 7.00 -13.85
C GLU A 45 12.20 5.66 -13.41
N ALA A 46 12.34 5.29 -12.14
CA ALA A 46 11.77 4.07 -11.56
C ALA A 46 10.23 4.13 -11.60
N ASP A 47 9.63 5.22 -11.16
CA ASP A 47 8.18 5.45 -11.19
C ASP A 47 7.64 5.39 -12.62
N SER A 48 8.31 6.01 -13.58
CA SER A 48 7.93 5.92 -15.00
C SER A 48 8.06 4.52 -15.58
N SER A 49 8.94 3.68 -15.00
CA SER A 49 9.10 2.27 -15.38
C SER A 49 7.91 1.44 -14.88
N ASN A 50 7.51 1.61 -13.62
CA ASN A 50 6.35 0.93 -13.04
C ASN A 50 5.06 1.32 -13.77
N TYR A 51 4.85 2.59 -14.05
CA TYR A 51 3.72 3.06 -14.85
C TYR A 51 3.67 2.40 -16.22
N ARG A 52 4.77 2.38 -16.98
CA ARG A 52 4.83 1.73 -18.30
C ARG A 52 4.57 0.24 -18.22
N ASN A 53 5.10 -0.43 -17.20
CA ASN A 53 4.86 -1.85 -16.99
C ASN A 53 3.38 -2.14 -16.73
N TYR A 54 2.73 -1.33 -15.90
CA TYR A 54 1.30 -1.45 -15.62
C TYR A 54 0.44 -1.17 -16.87
N ILE A 55 0.73 -0.11 -17.63
CA ILE A 55 -0.01 0.18 -18.87
C ILE A 55 0.18 -0.94 -19.91
N ASN A 56 1.39 -1.50 -20.02
CA ASN A 56 1.63 -2.65 -20.90
C ASN A 56 0.84 -3.88 -20.44
N TYR A 57 0.76 -4.12 -19.14
CA TYR A 57 -0.07 -5.19 -18.58
C TYR A 57 -1.54 -5.00 -18.98
N LEU A 58 -2.12 -3.81 -18.77
CA LEU A 58 -3.50 -3.54 -19.15
C LEU A 58 -3.74 -3.73 -20.65
N ASN A 59 -2.86 -3.22 -21.51
CA ASN A 59 -2.98 -3.29 -22.96
C ASN A 59 -2.75 -4.70 -23.52
N SER A 60 -2.11 -5.59 -22.78
CA SER A 60 -1.87 -6.98 -23.20
C SER A 60 -3.07 -7.89 -23.02
N ILE A 61 -4.11 -7.43 -22.34
CA ILE A 61 -5.27 -8.25 -21.96
C ILE A 61 -6.53 -7.58 -22.46
N GLU A 62 -7.28 -8.29 -23.29
CA GLU A 62 -8.59 -7.85 -23.76
C GLU A 62 -9.68 -8.48 -22.89
N ALA A 63 -10.20 -7.71 -21.94
CA ALA A 63 -11.25 -8.14 -21.01
C ALA A 63 -12.12 -6.95 -20.59
N ASN A 64 -13.35 -7.24 -20.18
CA ASN A 64 -14.26 -6.26 -19.59
C ASN A 64 -13.97 -6.07 -18.10
N ASP A 65 -14.50 -5.00 -17.54
CA ASP A 65 -14.54 -4.81 -16.10
C ASP A 65 -15.55 -5.77 -15.45
N ALA A 66 -15.26 -6.19 -14.23
CA ALA A 66 -16.13 -7.06 -13.45
C ALA A 66 -17.44 -6.35 -13.07
N ASN A 67 -18.48 -7.15 -12.79
CA ASN A 67 -19.78 -6.67 -12.32
C ASN A 67 -20.10 -7.14 -10.89
N GLY A 68 -19.09 -7.63 -10.14
CA GLY A 68 -19.33 -8.25 -8.83
C GLY A 68 -18.18 -8.04 -7.86
N GLU A 69 -18.33 -8.66 -6.72
CA GLU A 69 -17.37 -8.65 -5.62
C GLU A 69 -16.97 -10.08 -5.24
N ILE A 70 -15.69 -10.27 -4.90
CA ILE A 70 -15.16 -11.52 -4.36
C ILE A 70 -14.44 -11.18 -3.06
N PHE A 71 -14.98 -11.66 -1.94
CA PHE A 71 -14.37 -11.46 -0.62
C PHE A 71 -13.54 -12.68 -0.26
N VAL A 72 -12.22 -12.48 -0.19
CA VAL A 72 -11.23 -13.54 0.02
C VAL A 72 -10.68 -13.45 1.43
N SER A 73 -11.07 -14.39 2.28
CA SER A 73 -10.70 -14.45 3.70
C SER A 73 -10.34 -15.88 4.11
N ALA A 74 -10.15 -16.11 5.40
CA ALA A 74 -9.98 -17.46 5.95
C ALA A 74 -11.04 -18.46 5.46
N LYS A 75 -12.29 -18.00 5.29
CA LYS A 75 -13.42 -18.84 4.83
C LYS A 75 -13.30 -19.28 3.37
N SER A 76 -12.55 -18.53 2.55
CA SER A 76 -12.32 -18.90 1.15
C SER A 76 -11.33 -20.05 0.99
N GLY A 77 -10.46 -20.24 1.97
CA GLY A 77 -9.42 -21.25 2.01
C GLY A 77 -8.02 -20.65 2.07
N ILE A 78 -7.15 -21.33 2.79
CA ILE A 78 -5.75 -20.94 2.96
C ILE A 78 -4.90 -22.10 2.43
N THR A 79 -3.94 -21.78 1.56
CA THR A 79 -3.02 -22.77 1.02
C THR A 79 -1.63 -22.69 1.63
N ASN A 80 -1.21 -21.52 2.10
CA ASN A 80 0.09 -21.35 2.71
C ASN A 80 0.10 -20.19 3.70
N ILE A 81 0.85 -20.37 4.79
CA ILE A 81 1.20 -19.33 5.77
C ILE A 81 2.69 -19.47 6.02
N THR A 82 3.44 -18.39 5.90
CA THR A 82 4.88 -18.39 6.14
C THR A 82 5.19 -18.16 7.62
N GLU A 83 6.45 -18.34 8.00
CA GLU A 83 6.98 -17.88 9.28
C GLU A 83 6.77 -16.35 9.40
N GLY A 84 6.53 -15.84 10.61
CA GLY A 84 6.22 -14.41 10.83
C GLY A 84 4.73 -14.07 10.78
N VAL A 85 3.83 -15.05 10.57
CA VAL A 85 2.38 -14.84 10.65
C VAL A 85 1.79 -15.50 11.88
N THR A 86 1.10 -14.73 12.71
CA THR A 86 0.34 -15.25 13.86
C THR A 86 -1.16 -15.14 13.56
N ILE A 87 -1.88 -16.24 13.79
CA ILE A 87 -3.34 -16.28 13.63
C ILE A 87 -3.99 -15.86 14.93
N THR A 88 -4.87 -14.87 14.86
CA THR A 88 -5.68 -14.38 15.97
C THR A 88 -7.15 -14.29 15.58
N SER A 89 -8.03 -13.94 16.51
CA SER A 89 -9.44 -13.70 16.25
C SER A 89 -9.82 -12.33 16.82
N GLU A 90 -10.67 -11.62 16.11
CA GLU A 90 -11.21 -10.32 16.49
C GLU A 90 -12.74 -10.39 16.47
N GLU A 91 -13.41 -9.42 17.12
CA GLU A 91 -14.89 -9.43 17.20
C GLU A 91 -15.55 -9.46 15.81
N GLU A 92 -14.98 -8.78 14.84
CA GLU A 92 -15.51 -8.64 13.48
C GLU A 92 -15.14 -9.83 12.57
N TYR A 93 -13.98 -10.48 12.82
CA TYR A 93 -13.45 -11.57 12.01
C TYR A 93 -13.01 -12.76 12.86
N GLU A 94 -13.56 -13.94 12.58
CA GLU A 94 -13.21 -15.18 13.28
C GLU A 94 -11.71 -15.53 13.19
N GLN A 95 -11.07 -15.12 12.10
CA GLN A 95 -9.64 -15.33 11.88
C GLN A 95 -9.04 -14.10 11.19
N VAL A 96 -7.98 -13.58 11.79
CA VAL A 96 -7.14 -12.51 11.23
C VAL A 96 -5.67 -12.88 11.37
N TYR A 97 -4.82 -12.25 10.58
CA TYR A 97 -3.42 -12.62 10.40
C TYR A 97 -2.55 -11.45 10.74
N LYS A 98 -1.94 -11.50 11.92
CA LYS A 98 -0.90 -10.57 12.30
C LYS A 98 0.38 -10.95 11.56
N MET A 99 0.80 -10.13 10.63
CA MET A 99 1.96 -10.33 9.77
C MET A 99 3.09 -9.42 10.22
N SER A 100 4.23 -10.01 10.54
CA SER A 100 5.50 -9.31 10.76
C SER A 100 6.30 -9.26 9.46
N GLU A 101 7.46 -8.64 9.46
CA GLU A 101 8.37 -8.56 8.32
C GLU A 101 8.58 -9.94 7.67
N GLU A 102 8.48 -9.99 6.34
CA GLU A 102 8.51 -11.20 5.51
C GLU A 102 7.36 -12.22 5.77
N GLY A 103 6.46 -11.92 6.72
CA GLY A 103 5.27 -12.72 6.96
C GLY A 103 4.33 -12.66 5.77
N GLY A 104 3.88 -13.83 5.29
CA GLY A 104 3.03 -13.92 4.11
C GLY A 104 1.92 -14.95 4.26
N ILE A 105 0.76 -14.64 3.68
CA ILE A 105 -0.38 -15.54 3.62
C ILE A 105 -0.88 -15.71 2.19
N THR A 106 -1.23 -16.93 1.83
CA THR A 106 -1.81 -17.27 0.53
C THR A 106 -3.22 -17.81 0.71
N PHE A 107 -4.18 -17.07 0.19
CA PHE A 107 -5.58 -17.48 0.10
C PHE A 107 -5.88 -18.13 -1.24
N THR A 108 -6.86 -19.05 -1.24
CA THR A 108 -7.44 -19.63 -2.45
C THR A 108 -8.87 -19.12 -2.62
N PHE A 109 -9.24 -18.78 -3.83
CA PHE A 109 -10.59 -18.31 -4.15
C PHE A 109 -11.01 -18.74 -5.56
N SER A 110 -12.26 -18.50 -5.91
CA SER A 110 -12.79 -18.85 -7.24
C SER A 110 -13.40 -17.63 -7.87
N VAL A 111 -13.16 -17.46 -9.16
CA VAL A 111 -13.66 -16.39 -10.02
C VAL A 111 -14.66 -17.00 -10.99
N ALA A 112 -15.86 -16.44 -11.06
CA ALA A 112 -16.93 -16.96 -11.93
C ALA A 112 -16.71 -16.57 -13.40
N GLU A 113 -16.28 -15.32 -13.64
CA GLU A 113 -16.12 -14.76 -14.98
C GLU A 113 -14.79 -14.03 -15.13
N SER A 114 -14.14 -14.20 -16.27
CA SER A 114 -12.88 -13.50 -16.57
C SER A 114 -13.12 -12.01 -16.75
N ALA A 115 -12.49 -11.19 -15.92
CA ALA A 115 -12.67 -9.74 -15.92
C ALA A 115 -11.52 -9.00 -15.25
N PHE A 116 -11.48 -7.67 -15.37
CA PHE A 116 -10.68 -6.80 -14.55
C PHE A 116 -11.42 -6.43 -13.28
N TYR A 117 -10.72 -6.57 -12.15
CA TYR A 117 -11.17 -6.21 -10.81
C TYR A 117 -10.22 -5.15 -10.24
N THR A 118 -10.71 -4.27 -9.38
CA THR A 118 -9.88 -3.56 -8.41
C THR A 118 -9.75 -4.41 -7.15
N ALA A 119 -8.65 -4.25 -6.42
CA ALA A 119 -8.44 -4.98 -5.18
C ALA A 119 -8.33 -4.03 -3.99
N GLU A 120 -8.77 -4.50 -2.83
CA GLU A 120 -8.66 -3.81 -1.55
C GLU A 120 -8.07 -4.74 -0.50
N LEU A 121 -7.25 -4.18 0.40
CA LEU A 121 -6.88 -4.86 1.63
C LEU A 121 -7.87 -4.50 2.72
N VAL A 122 -8.32 -5.50 3.47
CA VAL A 122 -9.08 -5.31 4.71
C VAL A 122 -8.12 -5.59 5.86
N PHE A 123 -7.69 -4.53 6.54
CA PHE A 123 -6.64 -4.60 7.54
C PHE A 123 -6.90 -3.67 8.71
N SER A 124 -6.17 -3.89 9.80
CA SER A 124 -6.12 -3.05 10.99
C SER A 124 -4.69 -2.78 11.39
N ASN A 125 -4.49 -1.70 12.15
CA ASN A 125 -3.19 -1.38 12.74
C ASN A 125 -2.83 -2.41 13.83
N ALA A 126 -1.56 -2.81 13.87
CA ALA A 126 -1.05 -3.69 14.93
C ALA A 126 -0.14 -2.94 15.93
N GLN A 127 0.35 -1.77 15.56
CA GLN A 127 1.31 -0.98 16.37
C GLN A 127 0.95 0.51 16.34
N GLU A 128 1.17 1.18 17.46
CA GLU A 128 0.78 2.59 17.67
C GLU A 128 1.69 3.64 16.99
N ASN A 129 2.83 3.28 16.43
CA ASN A 129 3.80 4.24 15.91
C ASN A 129 4.18 3.99 14.44
N THR A 130 3.26 3.44 13.66
CA THR A 130 3.50 3.16 12.26
C THR A 130 2.77 4.17 11.38
N GLU A 131 3.45 4.72 10.39
CA GLU A 131 2.86 5.64 9.41
C GLU A 131 2.38 4.91 8.16
N THR A 132 3.14 3.89 7.72
CA THR A 132 2.85 3.12 6.50
C THR A 132 3.16 1.64 6.69
N TYR A 133 2.52 0.81 5.86
CA TYR A 133 2.83 -0.61 5.71
C TYR A 133 3.20 -0.89 4.26
N ASP A 134 4.40 -1.45 4.05
CA ASP A 134 4.84 -1.89 2.74
C ASP A 134 4.57 -3.38 2.61
N TYR A 135 4.03 -3.77 1.46
CA TYR A 135 3.64 -5.14 1.21
C TYR A 135 3.76 -5.48 -0.27
N SER A 136 3.80 -6.76 -0.58
CA SER A 136 3.70 -7.25 -1.96
C SER A 136 2.44 -8.08 -2.17
N ILE A 137 1.97 -8.13 -3.42
CA ILE A 137 0.83 -8.96 -3.79
C ILE A 137 1.13 -9.80 -5.02
N LYS A 138 0.89 -11.10 -4.93
CA LYS A 138 1.00 -12.05 -6.04
C LYS A 138 -0.35 -12.67 -6.34
N ILE A 139 -0.65 -12.83 -7.63
CA ILE A 139 -1.76 -13.63 -8.12
C ILE A 139 -1.17 -14.87 -8.78
N ASP A 140 -1.61 -16.05 -8.37
CA ASP A 140 -1.12 -17.35 -8.86
C ASP A 140 0.42 -17.48 -8.81
N GLY A 141 0.99 -16.95 -7.70
CA GLY A 141 2.43 -16.99 -7.42
C GLY A 141 3.27 -16.02 -8.25
N LYS A 142 2.68 -15.11 -9.02
CA LYS A 142 3.38 -14.12 -9.85
C LYS A 142 2.93 -12.71 -9.52
N TYR A 143 3.82 -11.76 -9.70
CA TYR A 143 3.45 -10.35 -9.71
C TYR A 143 2.77 -10.01 -11.04
N PRO A 144 1.53 -9.50 -11.03
CA PRO A 144 0.83 -9.13 -12.26
C PRO A 144 1.56 -8.05 -13.06
N PHE A 145 2.12 -7.09 -12.37
CA PHE A 145 2.96 -6.00 -12.88
C PHE A 145 3.96 -5.59 -11.80
N SER A 146 5.00 -4.84 -12.17
CA SER A 146 6.15 -4.56 -11.29
C SER A 146 5.77 -3.83 -10.00
N ALA A 147 4.80 -2.90 -10.03
CA ALA A 147 4.39 -2.20 -8.81
C ALA A 147 3.84 -3.15 -7.72
N CYS A 148 3.37 -4.36 -8.07
CA CYS A 148 2.92 -5.35 -7.09
C CYS A 148 4.05 -5.96 -6.25
N GLU A 149 5.32 -5.69 -6.60
CA GLU A 149 6.47 -6.14 -5.81
C GLU A 149 6.62 -5.35 -4.51
N GLU A 150 6.24 -4.07 -4.54
CA GLU A 150 6.29 -3.16 -3.39
C GLU A 150 5.16 -2.15 -3.50
N LEU A 151 4.19 -2.28 -2.64
CA LEU A 151 3.00 -1.45 -2.51
C LEU A 151 2.96 -0.89 -1.10
N THR A 152 2.49 0.34 -0.95
CA THR A 152 2.38 1.01 0.34
C THR A 152 0.92 1.29 0.68
N VAL A 153 0.55 1.09 1.93
CA VAL A 153 -0.72 1.55 2.48
C VAL A 153 -0.49 2.31 3.78
N ASN A 154 -1.18 3.44 3.91
CA ASN A 154 -1.07 4.28 5.11
C ASN A 154 -1.75 3.61 6.31
N ALA A 155 -1.11 3.72 7.48
CA ALA A 155 -1.74 3.38 8.74
C ALA A 155 -3.01 4.21 8.95
N LEU A 156 -3.92 3.66 9.74
CA LEU A 156 -5.23 4.25 9.95
C LEU A 156 -5.20 5.17 11.16
N TRP A 157 -5.64 6.41 10.96
CA TRP A 157 -5.67 7.45 11.99
C TRP A 157 -7.07 8.05 12.11
N GLU A 158 -7.45 8.46 13.31
CA GLU A 158 -8.67 9.20 13.60
C GLU A 158 -8.40 10.33 14.58
N ASP A 159 -9.31 11.28 14.65
CA ASP A 159 -9.23 12.39 15.59
C ASP A 159 -9.49 11.91 17.03
N ASP A 160 -8.59 12.25 17.97
CA ASP A 160 -8.76 12.00 19.39
C ASP A 160 -9.45 13.18 20.08
N GLY A 161 -10.77 13.26 19.87
CA GLY A 161 -11.64 14.29 20.46
C GLY A 161 -12.19 15.30 19.45
N GLU A 162 -12.71 16.39 19.95
CA GLU A 162 -13.35 17.45 19.16
C GLU A 162 -12.40 18.63 18.92
N ILE A 163 -12.68 19.42 17.89
CA ILE A 163 -12.02 20.71 17.63
C ILE A 163 -12.29 21.64 18.82
N ARG A 164 -11.23 22.16 19.42
CA ARG A 164 -11.30 23.09 20.55
C ARG A 164 -11.18 24.52 20.08
N GLU A 165 -12.11 25.37 20.49
CA GLU A 165 -11.99 26.81 20.29
C GLU A 165 -11.33 27.49 21.48
N LEU A 166 -10.28 28.27 21.22
CA LEU A 166 -9.60 29.08 22.22
C LEU A 166 -10.36 30.39 22.46
N ALA A 167 -10.08 31.05 23.62
CA ALA A 167 -10.71 32.31 23.99
C ALA A 167 -10.53 33.45 22.99
N ASN A 168 -9.56 33.36 22.10
CA ASN A 168 -9.31 34.31 21.00
C ASN A 168 -10.00 33.94 19.68
N GLY A 169 -10.84 32.91 19.67
CA GLY A 169 -11.57 32.42 18.50
C GLY A 169 -10.76 31.51 17.56
N TYR A 170 -9.51 31.17 17.92
CA TYR A 170 -8.75 30.18 17.14
C TYR A 170 -9.21 28.76 17.44
N GLN A 171 -9.36 27.98 16.38
CA GLN A 171 -9.62 26.56 16.48
C GLN A 171 -8.32 25.75 16.54
N VAL A 172 -8.29 24.79 17.42
CA VAL A 172 -7.15 23.85 17.57
C VAL A 172 -7.68 22.45 17.19
N ALA A 173 -7.05 21.86 16.20
CA ALA A 173 -7.34 20.50 15.78
C ALA A 173 -7.11 19.52 16.94
N PRO A 174 -7.87 18.43 17.03
CA PRO A 174 -7.62 17.36 17.99
C PRO A 174 -6.28 16.67 17.70
N LEU A 175 -5.79 15.95 18.67
CA LEU A 175 -4.67 15.03 18.46
C LEU A 175 -5.16 13.87 17.60
N GLN A 176 -4.23 13.24 16.90
CA GLN A 176 -4.51 12.04 16.14
C GLN A 176 -4.18 10.80 17.00
N LYS A 177 -5.01 9.79 16.92
CA LYS A 177 -4.74 8.45 17.45
C LYS A 177 -4.95 7.41 16.35
N HIS A 178 -4.39 6.23 16.55
CA HIS A 178 -4.65 5.14 15.61
C HIS A 178 -6.13 4.75 15.64
N LEU A 179 -6.70 4.54 14.46
CA LEU A 179 -8.04 4.01 14.32
C LEU A 179 -8.04 2.56 14.80
N ASP A 180 -8.97 2.24 15.68
CA ASP A 180 -9.26 0.87 16.09
C ASP A 180 -10.21 0.21 15.07
N GLY A 181 -10.00 -1.09 14.82
CA GLY A 181 -10.85 -1.87 13.92
C GLY A 181 -10.31 -2.02 12.50
N PHE A 182 -11.14 -2.64 11.64
CA PHE A 182 -10.74 -3.00 10.28
C PHE A 182 -11.31 -2.01 9.28
N VAL A 183 -10.47 -1.62 8.32
CA VAL A 183 -10.85 -0.75 7.22
C VAL A 183 -10.41 -1.39 5.90
N SER A 184 -11.22 -1.17 4.87
CA SER A 184 -10.91 -1.56 3.50
C SER A 184 -10.22 -0.41 2.79
N ARG A 185 -9.04 -0.66 2.22
CA ARG A 185 -8.28 0.31 1.42
C ARG A 185 -7.95 -0.25 0.05
N ALA A 186 -8.27 0.52 -0.97
CA ALA A 186 -7.95 0.16 -2.34
C ALA A 186 -6.44 0.09 -2.55
N ILE A 187 -6.00 -0.85 -3.37
CA ILE A 187 -4.62 -0.94 -3.83
C ILE A 187 -4.42 0.11 -4.92
N ILE A 188 -3.68 1.15 -4.60
CA ILE A 188 -3.43 2.30 -5.45
C ILE A 188 -1.94 2.49 -5.70
N ASP A 189 -1.62 3.35 -6.64
CA ASP A 189 -0.28 3.89 -6.83
C ASP A 189 -0.01 4.98 -5.79
N ASP A 190 0.91 4.76 -4.88
CA ASP A 190 1.32 5.70 -3.84
C ASP A 190 2.10 6.90 -4.41
N THR A 191 2.69 6.75 -5.60
CA THR A 191 3.38 7.85 -6.31
C THR A 191 2.40 8.85 -6.95
N GLY A 192 1.14 8.46 -7.10
CA GLY A 192 0.07 9.27 -7.68
C GLY A 192 0.16 9.46 -9.21
N ILE A 193 1.01 8.71 -9.91
CA ILE A 193 1.06 8.71 -11.38
C ILE A 193 -0.19 8.05 -11.96
N VAL A 194 -0.65 6.96 -11.33
CA VAL A 194 -1.93 6.31 -11.63
C VAL A 194 -2.95 6.79 -10.60
N SER A 195 -3.91 7.60 -11.03
CA SER A 195 -4.93 8.15 -10.13
C SER A 195 -6.03 7.15 -9.75
N GLU A 196 -6.20 6.11 -10.54
CA GLU A 196 -7.21 5.07 -10.33
C GLU A 196 -6.63 3.89 -9.54
N PRO A 197 -7.45 3.15 -8.76
CA PRO A 197 -7.02 1.89 -8.17
C PRO A 197 -6.50 0.93 -9.24
N TYR A 198 -5.44 0.19 -8.91
CA TYR A 198 -4.89 -0.80 -9.82
C TYR A 198 -5.91 -1.87 -10.19
N ARG A 199 -5.92 -2.23 -11.48
CA ARG A 199 -6.79 -3.28 -12.04
C ARG A 199 -6.04 -4.59 -12.15
N PHE A 200 -6.64 -5.65 -11.67
CA PHE A 200 -6.12 -7.01 -11.68
C PHE A 200 -7.00 -7.87 -12.59
N TYR A 201 -6.41 -8.44 -13.61
CA TYR A 201 -7.13 -9.41 -14.44
C TYR A 201 -7.18 -10.75 -13.73
N LEU A 202 -8.38 -11.28 -13.58
CA LEU A 202 -8.62 -12.63 -13.07
C LEU A 202 -9.41 -13.40 -14.13
N SER A 203 -8.89 -14.55 -14.55
CA SER A 203 -9.63 -15.46 -15.45
C SER A 203 -10.72 -16.20 -14.66
N ALA A 204 -11.69 -16.79 -15.36
CA ALA A 204 -12.63 -17.69 -14.70
C ALA A 204 -11.89 -18.94 -14.19
N GLY A 205 -12.14 -19.33 -12.94
CA GLY A 205 -11.51 -20.51 -12.35
C GLY A 205 -11.04 -20.30 -10.92
N LYS A 206 -10.12 -21.19 -10.49
CA LYS A 206 -9.49 -21.11 -9.18
C LYS A 206 -8.20 -20.30 -9.25
N HIS A 207 -8.03 -19.41 -8.29
CA HIS A 207 -6.88 -18.54 -8.15
C HIS A 207 -6.33 -18.57 -6.74
N THR A 208 -5.10 -18.08 -6.61
CA THR A 208 -4.49 -17.78 -5.32
C THR A 208 -4.08 -16.31 -5.26
N VAL A 209 -4.25 -15.69 -4.11
CA VAL A 209 -3.67 -14.37 -3.81
C VAL A 209 -2.75 -14.51 -2.62
N THR A 210 -1.51 -14.04 -2.76
CA THR A 210 -0.51 -14.01 -1.69
C THR A 210 -0.23 -12.56 -1.34
N VAL A 211 -0.38 -12.24 -0.06
CA VAL A 211 0.04 -10.93 0.49
C VAL A 211 1.23 -11.20 1.40
N THR A 212 2.31 -10.45 1.22
CA THR A 212 3.52 -10.55 2.05
C THR A 212 3.87 -9.19 2.59
N GLN A 213 4.06 -9.08 3.89
CA GLN A 213 4.51 -7.88 4.59
C GLN A 213 6.00 -7.65 4.30
N LEU A 214 6.38 -6.44 3.95
CA LEU A 214 7.76 -6.06 3.65
C LEU A 214 8.37 -5.14 4.71
N SER A 215 7.54 -4.30 5.34
CA SER A 215 8.00 -3.40 6.40
C SER A 215 8.15 -4.12 7.74
N SER A 216 8.98 -3.57 8.63
CA SER A 216 9.20 -4.10 9.97
C SER A 216 8.02 -3.88 10.93
N ALA A 217 7.06 -3.05 10.56
CA ALA A 217 5.85 -2.84 11.34
C ALA A 217 4.84 -3.96 11.10
N ASP A 218 4.29 -4.51 12.16
CA ASP A 218 3.27 -5.54 12.07
C ASP A 218 1.94 -4.98 11.52
N MET A 219 1.28 -5.70 10.61
CA MET A 219 -0.04 -5.40 10.08
C MET A 219 -0.99 -6.56 10.40
N ILE A 220 -2.25 -6.25 10.72
CA ILE A 220 -3.29 -7.28 10.91
C ILE A 220 -4.15 -7.33 9.65
N LEU A 221 -4.00 -8.38 8.86
CA LEU A 221 -4.79 -8.61 7.64
C LEU A 221 -5.99 -9.52 7.95
N ALA A 222 -7.20 -9.10 7.54
CA ALA A 222 -8.40 -9.92 7.64
C ALA A 222 -8.78 -10.56 6.30
N ALA A 223 -8.67 -9.80 5.20
CA ALA A 223 -9.12 -10.26 3.89
C ALA A 223 -8.49 -9.46 2.75
N VAL A 224 -8.61 -10.00 1.54
CA VAL A 224 -8.46 -9.28 0.28
C VAL A 224 -9.82 -9.26 -0.41
N ARG A 225 -10.25 -8.10 -0.87
CA ARG A 225 -11.52 -7.93 -1.57
C ARG A 225 -11.23 -7.56 -3.02
N PHE A 226 -11.74 -8.31 -3.96
CA PHE A 226 -11.78 -7.94 -5.38
C PHE A 226 -13.17 -7.44 -5.71
N LYS A 227 -13.28 -6.28 -6.33
CA LYS A 227 -14.56 -5.67 -6.69
C LYS A 227 -14.56 -5.08 -8.10
N ALA A 228 -15.73 -4.84 -8.63
CA ALA A 228 -15.88 -4.11 -9.88
C ALA A 228 -15.16 -2.75 -9.80
N PRO A 229 -14.38 -2.35 -10.83
CA PRO A 229 -13.86 -1.00 -10.90
C PRO A 229 -14.98 0.02 -10.81
N GLU A 230 -14.76 1.09 -10.06
CA GLU A 230 -15.72 2.19 -9.97
C GLU A 230 -15.78 2.93 -11.31
N VAL A 231 -16.99 3.13 -11.81
CA VAL A 231 -17.22 3.91 -13.03
C VAL A 231 -17.48 5.37 -12.63
N ILE A 232 -16.55 6.24 -12.95
CA ILE A 232 -16.75 7.68 -12.80
C ILE A 232 -17.45 8.17 -14.07
N ASN A 233 -18.70 8.60 -13.93
CA ASN A 233 -19.47 9.11 -15.04
C ASN A 233 -18.87 10.42 -15.55
N SER A 234 -18.91 10.64 -16.87
CA SER A 234 -18.51 11.91 -17.45
C SER A 234 -19.46 13.05 -17.03
N TYR A 235 -19.00 14.30 -17.13
CA TYR A 235 -19.86 15.45 -16.88
C TYR A 235 -21.09 15.44 -17.79
N ASP A 236 -20.94 15.01 -19.05
CA ASP A 236 -22.03 14.97 -20.01
C ASP A 236 -23.11 13.96 -19.58
N ASP A 237 -22.72 12.81 -19.05
CA ASP A 237 -23.65 11.79 -18.52
C ASP A 237 -24.41 12.32 -17.30
N VAL A 238 -23.70 12.98 -16.37
CA VAL A 238 -24.30 13.53 -15.17
C VAL A 238 -25.20 14.74 -15.49
N SER A 239 -24.76 15.61 -16.39
CA SER A 239 -25.51 16.82 -16.75
C SER A 239 -26.85 16.53 -17.43
N GLN A 240 -26.99 15.41 -18.13
CA GLN A 240 -28.26 14.97 -18.69
C GLN A 240 -29.33 14.81 -17.60
N ASN A 241 -28.96 14.37 -16.41
CA ASN A 241 -29.86 14.21 -15.28
C ASN A 241 -30.32 15.56 -14.73
N TYR A 242 -29.51 16.63 -14.89
CA TYR A 242 -29.86 17.96 -14.39
C TYR A 242 -31.00 18.62 -15.17
N SER A 243 -31.23 18.23 -16.42
CA SER A 243 -32.34 18.77 -17.24
C SER A 243 -33.71 18.53 -16.63
N GLN A 244 -33.83 17.53 -15.75
CA GLN A 244 -35.06 17.17 -15.07
C GLN A 244 -35.22 17.85 -13.71
N LEU A 245 -34.17 18.49 -13.20
CA LEU A 245 -34.20 19.17 -11.90
C LEU A 245 -34.87 20.51 -12.01
N LYS A 246 -35.67 20.85 -10.96
CA LYS A 246 -36.30 22.17 -10.88
C LYS A 246 -35.22 23.22 -10.55
N ARG A 247 -35.21 24.32 -11.30
CA ARG A 247 -34.34 25.44 -11.02
C ARG A 247 -34.61 26.01 -9.62
N TYR A 248 -33.58 26.14 -8.82
CA TYR A 248 -33.67 26.79 -7.52
C TYR A 248 -34.12 28.27 -7.68
N LYS A 249 -35.05 28.71 -6.84
CA LYS A 249 -35.62 30.07 -6.86
C LYS A 249 -35.32 30.86 -5.60
N GLY A 250 -34.48 30.36 -4.70
CA GLY A 250 -34.06 31.05 -3.50
C GLY A 250 -32.99 32.11 -3.74
N ASN A 251 -32.63 32.84 -2.71
CA ASN A 251 -31.66 33.94 -2.78
C ASN A 251 -30.24 33.48 -2.53
N GLN A 252 -30.03 32.31 -1.93
CA GLN A 252 -28.70 31.77 -1.58
C GLN A 252 -28.74 30.24 -1.56
N ILE A 253 -27.69 29.65 -2.06
CA ILE A 253 -27.35 28.23 -1.89
C ILE A 253 -26.01 28.18 -1.17
N VAL A 254 -25.94 27.44 -0.07
CA VAL A 254 -24.68 27.11 0.59
C VAL A 254 -24.39 25.65 0.26
N ILE A 255 -23.21 25.37 -0.25
CA ILE A 255 -22.72 24.01 -0.54
C ILE A 255 -21.39 23.91 0.15
N GLU A 256 -21.33 23.03 1.14
CA GLU A 256 -20.06 22.70 1.78
C GLU A 256 -19.20 21.87 0.83
N GLY A 257 -17.91 22.15 0.74
CA GLY A 257 -17.02 21.52 -0.23
C GLY A 257 -16.87 20.01 0.00
N GLU A 258 -16.95 19.58 1.25
CA GLU A 258 -16.92 18.18 1.69
C GLU A 258 -18.18 17.39 1.31
N ASP A 259 -19.31 18.05 1.09
CA ASP A 259 -20.58 17.44 0.70
C ASP A 259 -20.72 17.27 -0.80
N SER A 260 -19.63 17.00 -1.52
CA SER A 260 -19.68 16.85 -2.97
C SER A 260 -20.51 15.62 -3.37
N TYR A 261 -21.58 15.85 -4.13
CA TYR A 261 -22.44 14.79 -4.65
C TYR A 261 -21.79 13.96 -5.77
N TYR A 262 -20.82 14.53 -6.46
CA TYR A 262 -20.22 13.95 -7.64
C TYR A 262 -18.75 14.35 -7.78
N ARG A 263 -17.91 13.40 -8.15
CA ARG A 263 -16.52 13.63 -8.48
C ARG A 263 -16.23 13.26 -9.94
N SER A 264 -15.39 14.04 -10.59
CA SER A 264 -15.00 13.82 -12.00
C SER A 264 -13.68 13.04 -12.14
N ALA A 265 -13.00 12.76 -11.04
CA ALA A 265 -11.76 11.98 -11.03
C ALA A 265 -11.56 11.30 -9.67
N TYR A 266 -10.84 10.21 -9.64
CA TYR A 266 -10.48 9.49 -8.40
C TYR A 266 -9.64 10.32 -7.43
N SER A 267 -8.78 11.20 -7.96
CA SER A 267 -7.95 12.12 -7.16
C SER A 267 -8.73 13.18 -6.41
N LEU A 268 -10.01 13.37 -6.74
CA LEU A 268 -10.90 14.28 -6.02
C LEU A 268 -11.59 13.51 -4.90
N THR A 269 -11.10 13.63 -3.69
CA THR A 269 -11.70 13.06 -2.48
C THR A 269 -12.38 14.16 -1.69
N SER A 270 -13.56 13.89 -1.17
CA SER A 270 -14.25 14.73 -0.18
C SER A 270 -13.86 14.30 1.21
#